data_270217dcf6e8792cea09b9fedf409f28
#
_entry.id   270217dcf6e8792cea09b9fedf409f28
#
_cell.length_a   1.000
_cell.length_b   1.000
_cell.length_c   1.000
_cell.angle_alpha   90.00
_cell.angle_beta   90.00
_cell.angle_gamma   90.00
#
_symmetry.space_group_name_H-M   'P 1'
#
loop_
_entity.id
_entity.type
_entity.pdbx_description
1 polymer ?
#
loop_
_entity_poly.entity_id
_entity_poly.type
_entity_poly.pdbx_seq_one_letter_code
_entity_poly.pdbx_strand_id
1 'polypeptide(L)'
;KIFKENDFDEKMKTLITEIMKEKKRGFGYWIWKPYFVLKVLEEINFGDVVNYVDIGCHIIGENKKRFIDYMNILNDEDVWLLPFQYKEDYEILNNKYYFPKIEEHKFTKSDLFEYYNCSNDNEIINSPQFWAGSFFIKKTEKSLNFMRQWLDIFYKRFDLVDDTESKKKNHQDFIENRHDQSVFSILCKKNSITSLSAYECDWVVHENKRTWSHNKNSPILAKRDLKYNILKRFLDRQKKNLKRIRVKLIG
;
A
#
# COMPACT_ATOMS: atom_id res chain seq x y z
N LYS A 1 -3.43 8.45 16.97
CA LYS A 1 -3.60 9.84 16.42
C LYS A 1 -4.41 9.77 15.12
N ILE A 2 -5.25 10.76 14.86
CA ILE A 2 -5.93 10.99 13.58
C ILE A 2 -5.42 12.31 13.05
N PHE A 3 -4.79 12.30 11.88
CA PHE A 3 -4.25 13.50 11.25
C PHE A 3 -5.25 14.12 10.26
N LYS A 4 -5.23 15.44 10.17
CA LYS A 4 -6.06 16.25 9.28
C LYS A 4 -5.18 17.22 8.48
N GLU A 5 -5.75 17.91 7.53
CA GLU A 5 -5.05 18.90 6.69
C GLU A 5 -4.32 19.99 7.50
N ASN A 6 -4.85 20.37 8.66
CA ASN A 6 -4.22 21.38 9.53
C ASN A 6 -2.97 20.89 10.27
N ASP A 7 -2.72 19.57 10.30
CA ASP A 7 -1.59 18.98 11.01
C ASP A 7 -0.29 18.97 10.18
N PHE A 8 -0.37 19.37 8.90
CA PHE A 8 0.81 19.60 8.08
C PHE A 8 1.55 20.86 8.51
N ASP A 9 2.89 20.86 8.38
CA ASP A 9 3.66 22.08 8.43
C ASP A 9 3.43 22.95 7.17
N GLU A 10 3.84 24.20 7.21
CA GLU A 10 3.61 25.15 6.12
C GLU A 10 4.28 24.74 4.80
N LYS A 11 5.44 24.08 4.86
CA LYS A 11 6.14 23.57 3.68
C LYS A 11 5.34 22.48 2.99
N MET A 12 4.80 21.53 3.76
CA MET A 12 3.98 20.44 3.22
C MET A 12 2.62 20.95 2.73
N LYS A 13 1.99 21.91 3.43
CA LYS A 13 0.75 22.55 2.97
C LYS A 13 0.93 23.23 1.63
N THR A 14 2.02 23.99 1.46
CA THR A 14 2.34 24.65 0.19
C THR A 14 2.51 23.63 -0.93
N LEU A 15 3.32 22.59 -0.70
CA LEU A 15 3.55 21.54 -1.69
C LEU A 15 2.24 20.82 -2.09
N ILE A 16 1.44 20.39 -1.13
CA ILE A 16 0.16 19.71 -1.40
C ILE A 16 -0.78 20.65 -2.15
N THR A 17 -0.84 21.93 -1.78
CA THR A 17 -1.69 22.92 -2.44
C THR A 17 -1.29 23.07 -3.92
N GLU A 18 -0.01 23.09 -4.22
CA GLU A 18 0.46 23.16 -5.60
C GLU A 18 0.16 21.90 -6.39
N ILE A 19 0.43 20.73 -5.82
CA ILE A 19 0.07 19.45 -6.44
C ILE A 19 -1.43 19.39 -6.72
N MET A 20 -2.26 19.82 -5.80
CA MET A 20 -3.73 19.77 -5.90
C MET A 20 -4.32 20.72 -6.93
N LYS A 21 -3.58 21.75 -7.40
CA LYS A 21 -4.03 22.61 -8.51
C LYS A 21 -4.27 21.81 -9.79
N GLU A 22 -3.36 20.90 -10.09
CA GLU A 22 -3.38 20.13 -11.33
C GLU A 22 -3.83 18.68 -11.12
N LYS A 23 -3.51 18.06 -9.98
CA LYS A 23 -3.58 16.63 -9.73
C LYS A 23 -4.27 16.32 -8.41
N LYS A 24 -5.60 16.16 -8.46
CA LYS A 24 -6.47 16.02 -7.25
C LYS A 24 -6.56 14.61 -6.67
N ARG A 25 -5.84 13.61 -7.21
CA ARG A 25 -5.97 12.22 -6.77
C ARG A 25 -5.30 12.01 -5.41
N GLY A 26 -5.97 11.27 -4.52
CA GLY A 26 -5.41 10.82 -3.24
C GLY A 26 -4.87 11.92 -2.34
N PHE A 27 -5.35 13.17 -2.49
CA PHE A 27 -4.86 14.34 -1.77
C PHE A 27 -3.32 14.46 -1.86
N GLY A 28 -2.82 14.64 -3.08
CA GLY A 28 -1.38 14.68 -3.38
C GLY A 28 -0.75 13.29 -3.51
N TYR A 29 -1.49 12.34 -4.10
CA TYR A 29 -1.03 10.98 -4.38
C TYR A 29 -0.51 10.25 -3.13
N TRP A 30 -1.18 10.48 -1.99
CA TRP A 30 -0.88 9.85 -0.69
C TRP A 30 0.48 10.22 -0.08
N ILE A 31 1.11 11.34 -0.49
CA ILE A 31 2.36 11.87 0.11
C ILE A 31 2.25 12.02 1.65
N TRP A 32 1.04 12.31 2.13
CA TRP A 32 0.77 12.49 3.56
C TRP A 32 1.05 11.22 4.38
N LYS A 33 1.04 10.05 3.75
CA LYS A 33 1.27 8.77 4.43
C LYS A 33 2.70 8.67 4.96
N PRO A 34 3.76 8.68 4.11
CA PRO A 34 5.13 8.69 4.62
C PRO A 34 5.45 9.92 5.48
N TYR A 35 4.86 11.08 5.18
CA TYR A 35 5.08 12.29 5.97
C TYR A 35 4.61 12.13 7.42
N PHE A 36 3.35 11.74 7.67
CA PHE A 36 2.84 11.62 9.04
C PHE A 36 3.43 10.43 9.79
N VAL A 37 3.73 9.33 9.12
CA VAL A 37 4.40 8.20 9.79
C VAL A 37 5.81 8.60 10.23
N LEU A 38 6.57 9.28 9.37
CA LEU A 38 7.90 9.79 9.73
C LEU A 38 7.81 10.78 10.91
N LYS A 39 6.88 11.74 10.85
CA LYS A 39 6.64 12.71 11.93
C LYS A 39 6.36 12.02 13.27
N VAL A 40 5.53 10.98 13.29
CA VAL A 40 5.26 10.22 14.53
C VAL A 40 6.49 9.47 15.00
N LEU A 41 7.23 8.83 14.10
CA LEU A 41 8.47 8.13 14.47
C LEU A 41 9.51 9.08 15.07
N GLU A 42 9.58 10.33 14.60
CA GLU A 42 10.51 11.33 15.17
C GLU A 42 10.11 11.75 16.58
N GLU A 43 8.82 11.72 16.94
CA GLU A 43 8.29 12.11 18.25
C GLU A 43 8.38 11.01 19.33
N ILE A 44 8.41 9.73 18.98
CA ILE A 44 8.41 8.59 19.92
C ILE A 44 9.84 8.15 20.28
N ASN A 45 9.99 7.22 21.25
CA ASN A 45 11.29 6.69 21.62
C ASN A 45 11.77 5.58 20.67
N PHE A 46 13.09 5.36 20.60
CA PHE A 46 13.65 4.19 19.92
C PHE A 46 13.09 2.90 20.53
N GLY A 47 12.70 1.96 19.67
CA GLY A 47 12.03 0.72 20.06
C GLY A 47 10.50 0.82 20.12
N ASP A 48 9.92 2.00 20.26
CA ASP A 48 8.46 2.17 20.18
C ASP A 48 7.93 1.81 18.78
N VAL A 49 6.68 1.32 18.72
CA VAL A 49 6.04 0.84 17.49
C VAL A 49 4.88 1.75 17.09
N VAL A 50 4.84 2.11 15.85
CA VAL A 50 3.69 2.76 15.18
C VAL A 50 2.93 1.72 14.38
N ASN A 51 1.62 1.58 14.60
CA ASN A 51 0.72 0.92 13.66
C ASN A 51 0.05 1.98 12.78
N TYR A 52 0.40 2.00 11.51
CA TYR A 52 -0.30 2.79 10.50
C TYR A 52 -1.51 2.02 9.98
N VAL A 53 -2.65 2.69 9.87
CA VAL A 53 -3.88 2.13 9.32
C VAL A 53 -4.61 3.20 8.50
N ASP A 54 -4.91 2.88 7.23
CA ASP A 54 -5.76 3.73 6.38
C ASP A 54 -7.14 3.91 7.02
N ILE A 55 -7.69 5.13 6.97
CA ILE A 55 -9.02 5.46 7.52
C ILE A 55 -10.16 4.63 6.90
N GLY A 56 -9.89 3.97 5.78
CA GLY A 56 -10.84 3.04 5.14
C GLY A 56 -10.83 1.63 5.72
N CYS A 57 -10.02 1.36 6.73
CA CYS A 57 -9.96 0.07 7.41
C CYS A 57 -10.79 0.08 8.69
N HIS A 58 -11.24 -1.11 9.11
CA HIS A 58 -11.89 -1.34 10.39
C HIS A 58 -10.92 -1.97 11.36
N ILE A 59 -10.89 -1.49 12.60
CA ILE A 59 -10.15 -2.11 13.70
C ILE A 59 -11.14 -2.94 14.52
N ILE A 60 -10.84 -4.23 14.67
CA ILE A 60 -11.68 -5.22 15.36
C ILE A 60 -11.06 -5.51 16.72
N GLY A 61 -11.56 -4.84 17.76
CA GLY A 61 -11.00 -4.92 19.12
C GLY A 61 -11.09 -6.32 19.75
N GLU A 62 -12.06 -7.13 19.36
CA GLU A 62 -12.25 -8.50 19.82
C GLU A 62 -11.11 -9.43 19.39
N ASN A 63 -10.43 -9.12 18.29
CA ASN A 63 -9.34 -9.92 17.74
C ASN A 63 -7.96 -9.53 18.33
N LYS A 64 -7.94 -9.13 19.59
CA LYS A 64 -6.76 -8.68 20.33
C LYS A 64 -5.63 -9.72 20.36
N LYS A 65 -5.96 -11.02 20.38
CA LYS A 65 -4.95 -12.10 20.39
C LYS A 65 -4.03 -11.99 19.17
N ARG A 66 -4.61 -11.86 17.97
CA ARG A 66 -3.82 -11.74 16.73
C ARG A 66 -3.02 -10.45 16.66
N PHE A 67 -3.54 -9.36 17.23
CA PHE A 67 -2.76 -8.12 17.38
C PHE A 67 -1.52 -8.32 18.27
N ILE A 68 -1.65 -9.10 19.36
CA ILE A 68 -0.51 -9.45 20.23
C ILE A 68 0.51 -10.30 19.46
N ASP A 69 0.07 -11.21 18.58
CA ASP A 69 0.99 -11.98 17.74
C ASP A 69 1.82 -11.07 16.83
N TYR A 70 1.23 -10.01 16.26
CA TYR A 70 1.99 -9.01 15.48
C TYR A 70 3.03 -8.30 16.33
N MET A 71 2.68 -7.93 17.56
CA MET A 71 3.63 -7.29 18.48
C MET A 71 4.77 -8.25 18.88
N ASN A 72 4.46 -9.54 19.08
CA ASN A 72 5.47 -10.56 19.36
C ASN A 72 6.47 -10.74 18.21
N ILE A 73 6.02 -10.68 16.96
CA ILE A 73 6.92 -10.69 15.79
C ILE A 73 7.86 -9.47 15.81
N LEU A 74 7.34 -8.31 16.19
CA LEU A 74 8.12 -7.07 16.27
C LEU A 74 9.08 -7.02 17.48
N ASN A 75 8.93 -7.92 18.46
CA ASN A 75 9.90 -8.04 19.56
C ASN A 75 11.25 -8.58 19.11
N ASP A 76 11.30 -9.29 17.97
CA ASP A 76 12.56 -9.64 17.33
C ASP A 76 13.34 -8.37 16.96
N GLU A 77 14.63 -8.32 17.31
CA GLU A 77 15.48 -7.14 17.10
C GLU A 77 15.70 -6.84 15.61
N ASP A 78 15.69 -7.87 14.77
CA ASP A 78 15.87 -7.73 13.33
C ASP A 78 14.61 -7.26 12.61
N VAL A 79 13.44 -7.38 13.25
CA VAL A 79 12.16 -6.96 12.68
C VAL A 79 11.82 -5.53 13.08
N TRP A 80 12.07 -4.59 12.20
CA TRP A 80 11.73 -3.17 12.41
C TRP A 80 10.51 -2.70 11.60
N LEU A 81 10.07 -3.50 10.61
CA LEU A 81 8.88 -3.25 9.77
C LEU A 81 8.14 -4.57 9.57
N LEU A 82 6.85 -4.61 9.88
CA LEU A 82 5.96 -5.73 9.64
C LEU A 82 4.80 -5.27 8.74
N PRO A 83 4.94 -5.37 7.43
CA PRO A 83 3.92 -5.04 6.46
C PRO A 83 3.14 -6.29 6.04
N PHE A 84 2.11 -6.07 5.22
CA PHE A 84 1.32 -7.11 4.58
C PHE A 84 1.61 -7.15 3.09
N GLN A 85 1.83 -8.36 2.52
CA GLN A 85 2.09 -8.59 1.11
C GLN A 85 0.96 -9.43 0.49
N TYR A 86 0.57 -9.17 -0.74
CA TYR A 86 -0.47 -9.93 -1.45
C TYR A 86 0.00 -11.33 -1.87
N LYS A 87 0.67 -12.03 -0.96
CA LYS A 87 1.08 -13.43 -1.11
C LYS A 87 -0.02 -14.37 -0.61
N GLU A 88 -0.11 -15.54 -1.24
CA GLU A 88 -1.06 -16.57 -0.86
C GLU A 88 -0.84 -17.01 0.60
N ASP A 89 -1.94 -17.31 1.27
CA ASP A 89 -1.92 -17.83 2.62
C ASP A 89 -2.50 -19.26 2.59
N TYR A 90 -1.65 -20.23 2.86
CA TYR A 90 -2.02 -21.64 2.77
C TYR A 90 -3.05 -22.06 3.83
N GLU A 91 -3.12 -21.38 4.98
CA GLU A 91 -4.16 -21.64 5.98
C GLU A 91 -5.56 -21.23 5.48
N ILE A 92 -5.61 -20.22 4.60
CA ILE A 92 -6.86 -19.75 3.99
C ILE A 92 -7.22 -20.58 2.74
N LEU A 93 -6.23 -21.15 2.03
CA LEU A 93 -6.43 -21.88 0.75
C LEU A 93 -7.34 -23.11 0.85
N ASN A 94 -7.41 -23.77 1.99
CA ASN A 94 -8.21 -25.00 2.19
C ASN A 94 -9.73 -24.79 2.03
N ASN A 95 -10.20 -23.57 1.81
CA ASN A 95 -11.61 -23.18 1.91
C ASN A 95 -12.25 -22.67 0.61
N LYS A 96 -11.80 -23.10 -0.55
CA LYS A 96 -12.39 -22.69 -1.85
C LYS A 96 -12.31 -21.18 -2.14
N TYR A 97 -11.36 -20.48 -1.52
CA TYR A 97 -11.10 -19.07 -1.79
C TYR A 97 -10.10 -18.91 -2.92
N TYR A 98 -10.30 -17.87 -3.74
CA TYR A 98 -9.36 -17.45 -4.77
C TYR A 98 -8.70 -16.13 -4.37
N PHE A 99 -7.37 -16.09 -4.47
CA PHE A 99 -6.56 -14.91 -4.19
C PHE A 99 -6.31 -14.13 -5.49
N PRO A 100 -6.72 -12.85 -5.58
CA PRO A 100 -6.35 -12.02 -6.73
C PRO A 100 -4.83 -11.86 -6.81
N LYS A 101 -4.24 -12.17 -7.97
CA LYS A 101 -2.80 -11.97 -8.18
C LYS A 101 -2.49 -10.49 -8.33
N ILE A 102 -1.86 -9.91 -7.31
CA ILE A 102 -1.43 -8.52 -7.26
C ILE A 102 0.09 -8.49 -7.34
N GLU A 103 0.60 -8.76 -8.55
CA GLU A 103 2.04 -8.81 -8.85
C GLU A 103 2.58 -7.40 -9.12
N GLU A 104 3.86 -7.17 -8.79
CA GLU A 104 4.48 -5.86 -8.84
C GLU A 104 4.41 -5.23 -10.23
N HIS A 105 4.77 -5.98 -11.29
CA HIS A 105 4.79 -5.49 -12.66
C HIS A 105 3.42 -5.03 -13.18
N LYS A 106 2.33 -5.53 -12.60
CA LYS A 106 0.96 -5.13 -12.99
C LYS A 106 0.56 -3.78 -12.40
N PHE A 107 1.21 -3.36 -11.32
CA PHE A 107 0.80 -2.21 -10.53
C PHE A 107 1.93 -1.21 -10.24
N THR A 108 3.04 -1.31 -10.97
CA THR A 108 4.19 -0.42 -10.81
C THR A 108 4.75 -0.05 -12.18
N LYS A 109 4.97 1.24 -12.40
CA LYS A 109 5.57 1.78 -13.63
C LYS A 109 6.99 1.26 -13.83
N SER A 110 7.37 1.02 -15.10
CA SER A 110 8.74 0.64 -15.45
C SER A 110 9.78 1.69 -15.08
N ASP A 111 9.44 2.97 -15.13
CA ASP A 111 10.33 4.06 -14.69
C ASP A 111 10.67 3.97 -13.21
N LEU A 112 9.77 3.41 -12.37
CA LEU A 112 10.03 3.22 -10.95
C LEU A 112 11.01 2.07 -10.71
N PHE A 113 10.91 0.98 -11.48
CA PHE A 113 11.91 -0.11 -11.45
C PHE A 113 13.29 0.40 -11.87
N GLU A 114 13.36 1.27 -12.88
CA GLU A 114 14.62 1.87 -13.32
C GLU A 114 15.21 2.78 -12.24
N TYR A 115 14.40 3.64 -11.65
CA TYR A 115 14.84 4.54 -10.58
C TYR A 115 15.45 3.82 -9.39
N TYR A 116 14.89 2.66 -9.04
CA TYR A 116 15.41 1.81 -7.96
C TYR A 116 16.43 0.76 -8.42
N ASN A 117 16.90 0.80 -9.67
CA ASN A 117 17.87 -0.15 -10.25
C ASN A 117 17.45 -1.61 -10.09
N CYS A 118 16.17 -1.91 -10.34
CA CYS A 118 15.62 -3.26 -10.29
C CYS A 118 14.85 -3.68 -11.55
N SER A 119 15.09 -3.02 -12.69
CA SER A 119 14.41 -3.31 -13.97
C SER A 119 14.66 -4.72 -14.50
N ASN A 120 15.73 -5.37 -14.08
CA ASN A 120 16.10 -6.73 -14.48
C ASN A 120 15.98 -7.73 -13.32
N ASP A 121 15.42 -7.33 -12.21
CA ASP A 121 15.24 -8.16 -11.03
C ASP A 121 13.88 -8.88 -11.10
N ASN A 122 13.90 -10.10 -11.65
CA ASN A 122 12.70 -10.91 -11.80
C ASN A 122 12.06 -11.30 -10.46
N GLU A 123 12.83 -11.37 -9.37
CA GLU A 123 12.30 -11.68 -8.04
C GLU A 123 11.48 -10.51 -7.52
N ILE A 124 11.90 -9.27 -7.79
CA ILE A 124 11.11 -8.08 -7.47
C ILE A 124 9.91 -7.94 -8.41
N ILE A 125 10.15 -7.99 -9.72
CA ILE A 125 9.15 -7.69 -10.76
C ILE A 125 7.95 -8.64 -10.71
N ASN A 126 8.20 -9.94 -10.54
CA ASN A 126 7.18 -10.99 -10.60
C ASN A 126 6.62 -11.37 -9.22
N SER A 127 7.10 -10.77 -8.15
CA SER A 127 6.59 -11.07 -6.80
C SER A 127 5.34 -10.25 -6.45
N PRO A 128 4.53 -10.71 -5.49
CA PRO A 128 3.36 -9.99 -5.02
C PRO A 128 3.73 -8.62 -4.45
N GLN A 129 2.85 -7.64 -4.67
CA GLN A 129 3.02 -6.28 -4.16
C GLN A 129 2.76 -6.22 -2.65
N PHE A 130 3.49 -5.38 -1.94
CA PHE A 130 3.18 -5.05 -0.55
C PHE A 130 2.02 -4.05 -0.48
N TRP A 131 1.16 -4.23 0.52
CA TRP A 131 0.04 -3.34 0.77
C TRP A 131 0.43 -2.20 1.70
N ALA A 132 0.28 -0.97 1.25
CA ALA A 132 0.61 0.22 2.03
C ALA A 132 -0.57 0.77 2.87
N GLY A 133 -1.68 0.05 2.96
CA GLY A 133 -2.87 0.50 3.70
C GLY A 133 -2.83 0.21 5.20
N SER A 134 -1.97 -0.72 5.63
CA SER A 134 -1.62 -0.93 7.04
C SER A 134 -0.27 -1.61 7.16
N PHE A 135 0.49 -1.21 8.19
CA PHE A 135 1.76 -1.82 8.57
C PHE A 135 2.14 -1.40 9.98
N PHE A 136 3.06 -2.17 10.59
CA PHE A 136 3.66 -1.84 11.87
C PHE A 136 5.12 -1.49 11.66
N ILE A 137 5.60 -0.43 12.29
CA ILE A 137 6.97 0.04 12.14
C ILE A 137 7.54 0.44 13.50
N LYS A 138 8.66 -0.19 13.87
CA LYS A 138 9.42 0.09 15.08
C LYS A 138 10.37 1.25 14.81
N LYS A 139 10.47 2.22 15.72
CA LYS A 139 11.47 3.29 15.58
C LYS A 139 12.88 2.74 15.70
N THR A 140 13.61 2.81 14.62
CA THR A 140 15.04 2.49 14.46
C THR A 140 15.65 3.43 13.43
N GLU A 141 16.97 3.50 13.34
CA GLU A 141 17.61 4.26 12.26
C GLU A 141 17.23 3.71 10.87
N LYS A 142 17.08 2.37 10.73
CA LYS A 142 16.64 1.74 9.48
C LYS A 142 15.24 2.21 9.08
N SER A 143 14.30 2.24 10.02
CA SER A 143 12.92 2.66 9.76
C SER A 143 12.81 4.15 9.45
N LEU A 144 13.55 5.01 10.13
CA LEU A 144 13.61 6.44 9.82
C LEU A 144 14.16 6.68 8.41
N ASN A 145 15.24 5.99 8.04
CA ASN A 145 15.81 6.08 6.70
C ASN A 145 14.84 5.57 5.63
N PHE A 146 14.15 4.45 5.88
CA PHE A 146 13.13 3.91 4.98
C PHE A 146 12.00 4.92 4.74
N MET A 147 11.47 5.54 5.79
CA MET A 147 10.40 6.51 5.67
C MET A 147 10.85 7.79 4.95
N ARG A 148 12.09 8.23 5.18
CA ARG A 148 12.68 9.34 4.43
C ARG A 148 12.82 9.00 2.94
N GLN A 149 13.30 7.82 2.57
CA GLN A 149 13.38 7.40 1.17
C GLN A 149 12.00 7.36 0.51
N TRP A 150 10.98 6.86 1.22
CA TRP A 150 9.62 6.84 0.69
C TRP A 150 9.04 8.24 0.50
N LEU A 151 9.31 9.16 1.42
CA LEU A 151 8.86 10.56 1.31
C LEU A 151 9.63 11.31 0.22
N ASP A 152 10.93 11.10 0.12
CA ASP A 152 11.83 11.82 -0.80
C ASP A 152 11.43 11.71 -2.27
N ILE A 153 10.87 10.59 -2.69
CA ILE A 153 10.46 10.40 -4.09
C ILE A 153 9.38 11.41 -4.51
N PHE A 154 8.51 11.80 -3.59
CA PHE A 154 7.49 12.81 -3.86
C PHE A 154 8.07 14.20 -4.07
N TYR A 155 9.22 14.50 -3.48
CA TYR A 155 9.93 15.77 -3.69
C TYR A 155 10.82 15.75 -4.93
N LYS A 156 11.49 14.62 -5.19
CA LYS A 156 12.53 14.54 -6.20
C LYS A 156 12.02 14.07 -7.56
N ARG A 157 11.04 13.16 -7.57
CA ARG A 157 10.55 12.49 -8.77
C ARG A 157 9.05 12.20 -8.67
N PHE A 158 8.27 13.27 -8.56
CA PHE A 158 6.81 13.17 -8.45
C PHE A 158 6.17 12.46 -9.66
N ASP A 159 6.79 12.56 -10.84
CA ASP A 159 6.41 11.86 -12.06
C ASP A 159 6.35 10.33 -11.90
N LEU A 160 7.09 9.76 -10.95
CA LEU A 160 7.09 8.33 -10.67
C LEU A 160 5.90 7.87 -9.81
N VAL A 161 5.31 8.79 -9.06
CA VAL A 161 4.20 8.48 -8.15
C VAL A 161 2.83 8.95 -8.65
N ASP A 162 2.76 9.84 -9.61
CA ASP A 162 1.51 10.37 -10.17
C ASP A 162 0.97 9.52 -11.35
N ASP A 163 -0.04 10.04 -12.07
CA ASP A 163 -0.63 9.40 -13.25
C ASP A 163 0.12 9.74 -14.57
N THR A 164 1.30 10.38 -14.52
CA THR A 164 2.13 10.65 -15.71
C THR A 164 2.50 9.32 -16.37
N GLU A 165 2.44 9.28 -17.68
CA GLU A 165 2.82 8.09 -18.45
C GLU A 165 4.30 7.76 -18.26
N SER A 166 4.60 6.46 -18.18
CA SER A 166 5.99 5.98 -18.14
C SER A 166 6.74 6.36 -19.40
N LYS A 167 7.97 6.83 -19.27
CA LYS A 167 8.90 7.03 -20.38
C LYS A 167 9.43 5.69 -20.92
N LYS A 168 9.59 4.72 -20.03
CA LYS A 168 9.93 3.33 -20.40
C LYS A 168 8.65 2.56 -20.69
N LYS A 169 8.73 1.65 -21.65
CA LYS A 169 7.61 0.73 -21.92
C LYS A 169 7.30 -0.09 -20.69
N ASN A 170 6.06 0.00 -20.20
CA ASN A 170 5.61 -0.81 -19.09
C ASN A 170 5.54 -2.29 -19.47
N HIS A 171 5.51 -3.16 -18.46
CA HIS A 171 5.31 -4.58 -18.65
C HIS A 171 4.01 -4.85 -19.42
N GLN A 172 3.96 -5.92 -20.21
CA GLN A 172 2.80 -6.25 -21.07
C GLN A 172 1.49 -6.32 -20.27
N ASP A 173 1.55 -6.84 -19.04
CA ASP A 173 0.39 -6.99 -18.15
C ASP A 173 0.15 -5.80 -17.23
N PHE A 174 0.83 -4.67 -17.44
CA PHE A 174 0.66 -3.47 -16.62
C PHE A 174 -0.78 -2.95 -16.68
N ILE A 175 -1.37 -2.72 -15.51
CA ILE A 175 -2.76 -2.26 -15.36
C ILE A 175 -2.82 -0.79 -14.96
N GLU A 176 -2.11 -0.44 -13.88
CA GLU A 176 -2.07 0.92 -13.33
C GLU A 176 -0.91 1.05 -12.34
N ASN A 177 -0.40 2.27 -12.16
CA ASN A 177 0.52 2.56 -11.06
C ASN A 177 -0.26 2.72 -9.74
N ARG A 178 0.22 2.13 -8.66
CA ARG A 178 -0.37 2.28 -7.32
C ARG A 178 0.32 3.31 -6.46
N HIS A 179 0.99 4.25 -7.10
CA HIS A 179 1.49 5.47 -6.50
C HIS A 179 2.40 5.23 -5.27
N ASP A 180 2.00 5.71 -4.10
CA ASP A 180 2.68 5.52 -2.82
C ASP A 180 2.94 4.03 -2.50
N GLN A 181 1.97 3.16 -2.79
CA GLN A 181 2.10 1.72 -2.54
C GLN A 181 3.17 1.07 -3.42
N SER A 182 3.31 1.49 -4.69
CA SER A 182 4.36 0.96 -5.58
C SER A 182 5.75 1.28 -5.05
N VAL A 183 5.95 2.50 -4.54
CA VAL A 183 7.22 2.91 -3.89
C VAL A 183 7.46 2.10 -2.61
N PHE A 184 6.48 2.04 -1.73
CA PHE A 184 6.56 1.26 -0.50
C PHE A 184 6.92 -0.20 -0.77
N SER A 185 6.27 -0.81 -1.75
CA SER A 185 6.48 -2.21 -2.11
C SER A 185 7.89 -2.48 -2.61
N ILE A 186 8.43 -1.65 -3.52
CA ILE A 186 9.82 -1.79 -3.98
C ILE A 186 10.79 -1.61 -2.81
N LEU A 187 10.59 -0.61 -1.97
CA LEU A 187 11.45 -0.37 -0.80
C LEU A 187 11.42 -1.56 0.17
N CYS A 188 10.25 -2.16 0.44
CA CYS A 188 10.16 -3.37 1.25
C CYS A 188 11.00 -4.51 0.66
N LYS A 189 10.92 -4.76 -0.65
CA LYS A 189 11.66 -5.82 -1.34
C LYS A 189 13.16 -5.57 -1.31
N LYS A 190 13.60 -4.35 -1.60
CA LYS A 190 15.01 -3.97 -1.56
C LYS A 190 15.65 -4.07 -0.16
N ASN A 191 14.85 -4.00 0.88
CA ASN A 191 15.28 -4.19 2.26
C ASN A 191 15.02 -5.62 2.77
N SER A 192 14.61 -6.56 1.91
CA SER A 192 14.31 -7.96 2.25
C SER A 192 13.35 -8.09 3.44
N ILE A 193 12.32 -7.24 3.48
CA ILE A 193 11.38 -7.18 4.59
C ILE A 193 10.48 -8.42 4.63
N THR A 194 10.48 -9.10 5.76
CA THR A 194 9.53 -10.18 6.06
C THR A 194 8.11 -9.61 6.18
N SER A 195 7.11 -10.34 5.71
CA SER A 195 5.72 -9.87 5.66
C SER A 195 4.72 -10.94 6.09
N LEU A 196 3.56 -10.49 6.53
CA LEU A 196 2.35 -11.30 6.62
C LEU A 196 1.57 -11.28 5.31
N SER A 197 0.61 -12.20 5.13
CA SER A 197 -0.28 -12.14 3.98
C SER A 197 -1.25 -10.96 4.09
N ALA A 198 -1.37 -10.15 3.03
CA ALA A 198 -2.36 -9.07 2.97
C ALA A 198 -3.80 -9.61 2.98
N TYR A 199 -3.99 -10.84 2.57
CA TYR A 199 -5.30 -11.49 2.61
C TYR A 199 -5.76 -11.83 4.03
N GLU A 200 -4.88 -11.73 5.01
CA GLU A 200 -5.29 -11.73 6.41
C GLU A 200 -6.17 -10.51 6.76
N CYS A 201 -6.00 -9.40 6.04
CA CYS A 201 -6.73 -8.15 6.27
C CYS A 201 -7.70 -7.80 5.14
N ASP A 202 -7.41 -8.23 3.90
CA ASP A 202 -8.14 -7.83 2.71
C ASP A 202 -9.07 -8.95 2.20
N TRP A 203 -9.88 -8.62 1.21
CA TRP A 203 -10.87 -9.53 0.62
C TRP A 203 -10.22 -10.60 -0.27
N VAL A 204 -10.89 -11.72 -0.30
CA VAL A 204 -10.66 -12.81 -1.26
C VAL A 204 -11.91 -13.01 -2.12
N VAL A 205 -11.82 -13.88 -3.13
CA VAL A 205 -12.98 -14.26 -3.96
C VAL A 205 -13.48 -15.63 -3.54
N HIS A 206 -14.78 -15.72 -3.24
CA HIS A 206 -15.51 -16.96 -3.02
C HIS A 206 -16.79 -16.93 -3.86
N GLU A 207 -17.06 -17.98 -4.62
CA GLU A 207 -18.22 -18.05 -5.53
C GLU A 207 -18.35 -16.81 -6.44
N ASN A 208 -17.25 -16.38 -7.03
CA ASN A 208 -17.14 -15.18 -7.89
C ASN A 208 -17.50 -13.84 -7.20
N LYS A 209 -17.59 -13.80 -5.87
CA LYS A 209 -17.86 -12.59 -5.08
C LYS A 209 -16.71 -12.27 -4.14
N ARG A 210 -16.50 -10.96 -3.93
CA ARG A 210 -15.58 -10.50 -2.88
C ARG A 210 -16.16 -10.80 -1.52
N THR A 211 -15.34 -11.37 -0.65
CA THR A 211 -15.72 -11.69 0.73
C THR A 211 -14.59 -11.41 1.70
N TRP A 212 -14.93 -11.15 2.95
CA TRP A 212 -14.04 -11.08 4.11
C TRP A 212 -14.36 -12.18 5.13
N SER A 213 -15.18 -13.18 4.76
CA SER A 213 -15.64 -14.23 5.66
C SER A 213 -14.52 -15.13 6.20
N HIS A 214 -13.36 -15.15 5.54
CA HIS A 214 -12.15 -15.85 5.99
C HIS A 214 -11.42 -15.10 7.12
N ASN A 215 -11.63 -13.77 7.28
CA ASN A 215 -10.88 -12.89 8.18
C ASN A 215 -11.49 -12.83 9.60
N LYS A 216 -11.88 -13.96 10.17
CA LYS A 216 -12.56 -13.97 11.47
C LYS A 216 -11.68 -13.51 12.63
N ASN A 217 -10.38 -13.72 12.53
CA ASN A 217 -9.42 -13.44 13.59
C ASN A 217 -8.54 -12.20 13.33
N SER A 218 -8.66 -11.57 12.17
CA SER A 218 -7.85 -10.38 11.84
C SER A 218 -8.29 -9.18 12.67
N PRO A 219 -7.35 -8.47 13.32
CA PRO A 219 -7.66 -7.24 14.06
C PRO A 219 -7.86 -6.03 13.13
N ILE A 220 -7.49 -6.14 11.85
CA ILE A 220 -7.57 -5.08 10.85
C ILE A 220 -8.27 -5.62 9.62
N LEU A 221 -9.33 -4.96 9.17
CA LEU A 221 -10.03 -5.32 7.94
C LEU A 221 -9.97 -4.17 6.94
N ALA A 222 -9.44 -4.44 5.76
CA ALA A 222 -9.42 -3.52 4.60
C ALA A 222 -10.80 -3.46 3.94
N LYS A 223 -11.81 -3.10 4.73
CA LYS A 223 -13.20 -3.06 4.28
C LYS A 223 -13.73 -1.62 4.38
N ARG A 224 -13.85 -0.99 3.22
CA ARG A 224 -14.36 0.38 3.16
C ARG A 224 -15.88 0.38 3.08
N ASP A 225 -16.56 0.67 4.17
CA ASP A 225 -18.02 0.83 4.23
C ASP A 225 -18.45 2.27 3.85
N LEU A 226 -18.16 2.64 2.61
CA LEU A 226 -18.65 3.89 2.09
C LEU A 226 -20.12 3.74 1.64
N LYS A 227 -21.00 4.56 2.17
CA LYS A 227 -22.35 4.79 1.60
C LYS A 227 -22.19 5.56 0.29
N TYR A 228 -21.89 4.86 -0.79
CA TYR A 228 -21.87 5.47 -2.12
C TYR A 228 -23.29 5.67 -2.64
N ASN A 229 -23.54 6.81 -3.29
CA ASN A 229 -24.66 6.95 -4.19
C ASN A 229 -24.56 5.84 -5.27
N ILE A 230 -25.63 5.06 -5.42
CA ILE A 230 -25.68 3.88 -6.30
C ILE A 230 -25.28 4.23 -7.73
N LEU A 231 -25.67 5.39 -8.25
CA LEU A 231 -25.32 5.92 -9.58
C LEU A 231 -23.81 6.16 -9.71
N LYS A 232 -23.18 6.78 -8.72
CA LYS A 232 -21.72 7.02 -8.73
C LYS A 232 -20.94 5.72 -8.70
N ARG A 233 -21.39 4.75 -7.90
CA ARG A 233 -20.80 3.40 -7.84
C ARG A 233 -20.90 2.65 -9.17
N PHE A 234 -22.03 2.79 -9.85
CA PHE A 234 -22.24 2.21 -11.18
C PHE A 234 -21.29 2.83 -12.22
N LEU A 235 -21.20 4.15 -12.28
CA LEU A 235 -20.33 4.88 -13.22
C LEU A 235 -18.84 4.56 -12.98
N ASP A 236 -18.39 4.50 -11.74
CA ASP A 236 -17.00 4.14 -11.40
C ASP A 236 -16.69 2.68 -11.78
N ARG A 237 -17.67 1.79 -11.66
CA ARG A 237 -17.55 0.39 -12.09
C ARG A 237 -17.42 0.27 -13.61
N GLN A 238 -18.22 1.05 -14.35
CA GLN A 238 -18.15 1.08 -15.83
C GLN A 238 -16.80 1.64 -16.31
N LYS A 239 -16.30 2.73 -15.73
CA LYS A 239 -14.96 3.29 -16.03
C LYS A 239 -13.84 2.27 -15.82
N LYS A 240 -13.88 1.52 -14.71
CA LYS A 240 -12.90 0.45 -14.44
C LYS A 240 -12.99 -0.71 -15.44
N ASN A 241 -14.21 -1.09 -15.82
CA ASN A 241 -14.41 -2.15 -16.82
C ASN A 241 -13.91 -1.73 -18.21
N LEU A 242 -14.17 -0.50 -18.62
CA LEU A 242 -13.66 0.06 -19.88
C LEU A 242 -12.12 0.11 -19.91
N LYS A 243 -11.46 0.50 -18.83
CA LYS A 243 -9.99 0.43 -18.73
C LYS A 243 -9.48 -0.99 -18.90
N ARG A 244 -10.13 -1.99 -18.27
CA ARG A 244 -9.75 -3.41 -18.39
C ARG A 244 -9.95 -3.97 -19.80
N ILE A 245 -11.02 -3.56 -20.47
CA ILE A 245 -11.31 -3.94 -21.87
C ILE A 245 -10.27 -3.31 -22.80
N ARG A 246 -9.92 -2.05 -22.58
CA ARG A 246 -8.91 -1.35 -23.39
C ARG A 246 -7.53 -2.01 -23.29
N VAL A 247 -7.14 -2.44 -22.08
CA VAL A 247 -5.88 -3.20 -21.89
C VAL A 247 -5.90 -4.55 -22.59
N LYS A 248 -7.06 -5.24 -22.67
CA LYS A 248 -7.20 -6.52 -23.38
C LYS A 248 -7.24 -6.41 -24.92
N LEU A 249 -7.59 -5.23 -25.45
CA LEU A 249 -7.70 -5.00 -26.91
C LEU A 249 -6.42 -4.40 -27.52
N ILE A 250 -5.49 -3.90 -26.71
CA ILE A 250 -4.25 -3.25 -27.15
C ILE A 250 -3.03 -4.17 -26.90
N GLY A 251 -3.19 -5.25 -26.16
CA GLY A 251 -2.21 -6.32 -25.99
C GLY A 251 -2.60 -7.52 -26.79
#